data_24b897edd5eb36168f9cd545a2b02b62
#
_entry.id   24b897edd5eb36168f9cd545a2b02b62
#
_cell.length_a   1.000
_cell.length_b   1.000
_cell.length_c   1.000
_cell.angle_alpha   90.00
_cell.angle_beta   90.00
_cell.angle_gamma   90.00
#
_symmetry.space_group_name_H-M   'P 1'
#
loop_
_entity.id
_entity.type
_entity.pdbx_description
1 polymer ?
#
loop_
_entity_poly.entity_id
_entity_poly.type
_entity_poly.pdbx_seq_one_letter_code
_entity_poly.pdbx_strand_id
1 'polypeptide(L)'
;AFADWDKTKYPNIEGTIQVDNNENFSNLTQITLVDAMTIAEDKVIDSKSMYAKLSPINGYLVYKVVMTNDDHEYSKVLVDAGNGDVLYVSDAKSFDSNKKKKHSDNTKESKHDKRMKDYYKDMTPEQIAEKKKQFKEMGEAWKSLSIPDKAAMIVHFMQMKLQWDTMSEEQKEEQKTEMKEKWKGLLTLSPEEKKQKLEEFAQTVK
;
A
#
# COMPACT_ATOMS: atom_id res chain seq x y z
N ALA A 1 -7.57 3.42 20.41
CA ALA A 1 -8.76 2.78 19.83
C ALA A 1 -8.57 2.39 18.37
N PHE A 2 -7.51 1.61 18.05
CA PHE A 2 -7.29 1.05 16.71
C PHE A 2 -7.47 -0.47 16.64
N ALA A 3 -7.81 -1.09 17.78
CA ALA A 3 -7.84 -2.55 17.93
C ALA A 3 -9.08 -3.25 17.34
N ASP A 4 -10.14 -2.52 16.98
CA ASP A 4 -11.43 -3.14 16.64
C ASP A 4 -11.76 -3.20 15.15
N TRP A 5 -10.88 -2.68 14.30
CA TRP A 5 -11.17 -2.56 12.85
C TRP A 5 -10.91 -3.84 12.05
N ASP A 6 -10.08 -4.74 12.55
CA ASP A 6 -9.67 -5.95 11.81
C ASP A 6 -10.46 -7.22 12.18
N LYS A 7 -11.11 -7.28 13.35
CA LYS A 7 -11.79 -8.50 13.83
C LYS A 7 -12.97 -8.97 12.99
N THR A 8 -13.63 -8.06 12.23
CA THR A 8 -14.78 -8.39 11.39
C THR A 8 -14.45 -8.61 9.92
N LYS A 9 -13.19 -8.43 9.52
CA LYS A 9 -12.79 -8.33 8.11
C LYS A 9 -12.08 -9.57 7.57
N TYR A 10 -11.52 -10.38 8.45
CA TYR A 10 -10.79 -11.59 8.09
C TYR A 10 -11.40 -12.80 8.78
N PRO A 11 -11.34 -13.99 8.15
CA PRO A 11 -11.72 -15.22 8.82
C PRO A 11 -10.82 -15.45 10.04
N ASN A 12 -11.23 -16.34 10.92
CA ASN A 12 -10.40 -16.74 12.03
C ASN A 12 -9.16 -17.46 11.47
N ILE A 13 -7.97 -16.88 11.70
CA ILE A 13 -6.68 -17.43 11.29
C ILE A 13 -5.89 -17.83 12.52
N GLU A 14 -5.04 -18.83 12.38
CA GLU A 14 -4.04 -19.23 13.36
C GLU A 14 -2.66 -19.13 12.72
N GLY A 15 -1.77 -18.37 13.35
CA GLY A 15 -0.39 -18.19 12.93
C GLY A 15 0.59 -18.77 13.95
N THR A 16 1.87 -18.68 13.68
CA THR A 16 2.93 -19.23 14.53
C THR A 16 3.42 -18.26 15.60
N ILE A 17 3.32 -16.94 15.36
CA ILE A 17 3.78 -15.91 16.29
C ILE A 17 2.55 -15.23 16.91
N GLN A 18 2.31 -15.49 18.19
CA GLN A 18 1.28 -14.78 18.95
C GLN A 18 1.82 -13.44 19.44
N VAL A 19 1.00 -12.39 19.34
CA VAL A 19 1.38 -11.02 19.73
C VAL A 19 0.24 -10.31 20.45
N ASP A 20 0.61 -9.47 21.40
CA ASP A 20 -0.27 -8.50 22.01
C ASP A 20 -0.19 -7.16 21.28
N ASN A 21 -1.27 -6.39 21.29
CA ASN A 21 -1.43 -5.15 20.48
C ASN A 21 -0.43 -4.01 20.82
N ASN A 22 0.44 -4.17 21.78
CA ASN A 22 1.33 -3.12 22.31
C ASN A 22 2.83 -3.39 22.05
N GLU A 23 3.19 -4.39 21.26
CA GLU A 23 4.58 -4.77 21.04
C GLU A 23 5.17 -4.16 19.78
N ASN A 24 6.50 -4.00 19.77
CA ASN A 24 7.25 -3.71 18.55
C ASN A 24 7.50 -5.02 17.80
N PHE A 25 6.72 -5.27 16.75
CA PHE A 25 6.66 -6.55 16.06
C PHE A 25 7.84 -6.82 15.13
N SER A 26 8.62 -5.81 14.75
CA SER A 26 9.65 -5.95 13.69
C SER A 26 10.75 -6.95 14.04
N ASN A 27 11.02 -7.18 15.32
CA ASN A 27 12.05 -8.11 15.78
C ASN A 27 11.53 -9.56 15.98
N LEU A 28 10.23 -9.80 15.80
CA LEU A 28 9.62 -11.11 16.03
C LEU A 28 9.51 -11.93 14.75
N THR A 29 9.64 -11.31 13.60
CA THR A 29 9.49 -11.99 12.30
C THR A 29 10.64 -12.95 12.03
N GLN A 30 10.34 -14.11 11.45
CA GLN A 30 11.33 -15.10 11.01
C GLN A 30 11.49 -15.11 9.48
N ILE A 31 10.54 -14.51 8.75
CA ILE A 31 10.66 -14.24 7.33
C ILE A 31 10.70 -12.74 7.07
N THR A 32 11.26 -12.35 5.93
CA THR A 32 11.37 -10.94 5.54
C THR A 32 10.12 -10.46 4.79
N LEU A 33 9.99 -9.14 4.62
CA LEU A 33 8.97 -8.54 3.77
C LEU A 33 9.07 -9.02 2.32
N VAL A 34 10.31 -9.20 1.81
CA VAL A 34 10.58 -9.74 0.47
C VAL A 34 10.06 -11.17 0.34
N ASP A 35 10.32 -12.02 1.35
CA ASP A 35 9.82 -13.40 1.35
C ASP A 35 8.30 -13.43 1.33
N ALA A 36 7.64 -12.63 2.17
CA ALA A 36 6.18 -12.57 2.23
C ALA A 36 5.54 -12.11 0.90
N MET A 37 6.14 -11.10 0.25
CA MET A 37 5.68 -10.62 -1.05
C MET A 37 5.90 -11.67 -2.15
N THR A 38 7.02 -12.38 -2.14
CA THR A 38 7.30 -13.49 -3.07
C THR A 38 6.32 -14.64 -2.89
N ILE A 39 6.11 -15.07 -1.66
CA ILE A 39 5.13 -16.13 -1.33
C ILE A 39 3.71 -15.74 -1.83
N ALA A 40 3.33 -14.49 -1.66
CA ALA A 40 2.02 -14.01 -2.12
C ALA A 40 1.92 -14.00 -3.66
N GLU A 41 2.97 -13.61 -4.39
CA GLU A 41 2.99 -13.67 -5.87
C GLU A 41 2.96 -15.11 -6.38
N ASP A 42 3.65 -16.03 -5.73
CA ASP A 42 3.60 -17.46 -6.07
C ASP A 42 2.21 -18.08 -5.81
N LYS A 43 1.50 -17.56 -4.81
CA LYS A 43 0.17 -18.07 -4.44
C LYS A 43 -0.94 -17.56 -5.34
N VAL A 44 -0.88 -16.30 -5.77
CA VAL A 44 -1.91 -15.65 -6.59
C VAL A 44 -1.37 -15.43 -7.99
N ILE A 45 -1.59 -16.40 -8.86
CA ILE A 45 -1.11 -16.41 -10.24
C ILE A 45 -1.63 -15.18 -10.99
N ASP A 46 -0.82 -14.66 -11.91
CA ASP A 46 -1.12 -13.48 -12.75
C ASP A 46 -1.38 -12.19 -11.95
N SER A 47 -0.88 -12.14 -10.72
CA SER A 47 -0.97 -10.95 -9.88
C SER A 47 0.42 -10.50 -9.43
N LYS A 48 0.52 -9.19 -9.14
CA LYS A 48 1.73 -8.55 -8.61
C LYS A 48 1.46 -7.94 -7.25
N SER A 49 2.42 -8.07 -6.34
CA SER A 49 2.38 -7.41 -5.05
C SER A 49 2.54 -5.90 -5.21
N MET A 50 1.63 -5.14 -4.63
CA MET A 50 1.64 -3.67 -4.68
C MET A 50 2.12 -3.07 -3.37
N TYR A 51 1.77 -3.68 -2.26
CA TYR A 51 2.09 -3.20 -0.94
C TYR A 51 2.04 -4.35 0.05
N ALA A 52 2.88 -4.30 1.07
CA ALA A 52 2.82 -5.24 2.18
C ALA A 52 3.15 -4.54 3.49
N LYS A 53 2.54 -4.99 4.57
CA LYS A 53 2.88 -4.54 5.92
C LYS A 53 2.69 -5.64 6.93
N LEU A 54 3.50 -5.59 7.97
CA LEU A 54 3.36 -6.42 9.15
C LEU A 54 2.18 -5.92 10.00
N SER A 55 1.32 -6.83 10.45
CA SER A 55 0.10 -6.49 11.20
C SER A 55 -0.29 -7.61 12.14
N PRO A 56 -0.77 -7.32 13.36
CA PRO A 56 -1.44 -8.30 14.20
C PRO A 56 -2.87 -8.52 13.67
N ILE A 57 -3.24 -9.77 13.40
CA ILE A 57 -4.59 -10.18 13.00
C ILE A 57 -5.00 -11.38 13.84
N ASN A 58 -6.13 -11.30 14.52
CA ASN A 58 -6.62 -12.33 15.45
C ASN A 58 -5.59 -12.77 16.53
N GLY A 59 -4.70 -11.85 16.94
CA GLY A 59 -3.65 -12.12 17.92
C GLY A 59 -2.40 -12.80 17.36
N TYR A 60 -2.30 -12.94 16.03
CA TYR A 60 -1.14 -13.50 15.33
C TYR A 60 -0.47 -12.46 14.44
N LEU A 61 0.86 -12.55 14.34
CA LEU A 61 1.65 -11.65 13.51
C LEU A 61 1.71 -12.15 12.08
N VAL A 62 1.22 -11.33 11.15
CA VAL A 62 1.15 -11.66 9.73
C VAL A 62 1.63 -10.52 8.85
N TYR A 63 2.15 -10.85 7.69
CA TYR A 63 2.29 -9.89 6.59
C TYR A 63 0.98 -9.83 5.81
N LYS A 64 0.41 -8.65 5.71
CA LYS A 64 -0.73 -8.37 4.85
C LYS A 64 -0.23 -7.83 3.52
N VAL A 65 -0.31 -8.63 2.47
CA VAL A 65 0.13 -8.29 1.11
C VAL A 65 -1.08 -7.93 0.27
N VAL A 66 -1.05 -6.77 -0.37
CA VAL A 66 -2.04 -6.34 -1.35
C VAL A 66 -1.53 -6.68 -2.74
N MET A 67 -2.32 -7.45 -3.48
CA MET A 67 -2.03 -7.90 -4.84
C MET A 67 -2.90 -7.19 -5.85
N THR A 68 -2.44 -7.04 -7.08
CA THR A 68 -3.25 -6.59 -8.22
C THR A 68 -2.97 -7.44 -9.45
N ASN A 69 -3.99 -7.68 -10.26
CA ASN A 69 -3.89 -8.34 -11.56
C ASN A 69 -3.98 -7.33 -12.71
N ASP A 70 -3.93 -7.81 -13.95
CA ASP A 70 -4.00 -6.96 -15.16
C ASP A 70 -5.41 -6.41 -15.41
N ASP A 71 -6.45 -7.03 -14.84
CA ASP A 71 -7.84 -6.56 -14.88
C ASP A 71 -8.11 -5.44 -13.87
N HIS A 72 -7.05 -4.92 -13.21
CA HIS A 72 -7.14 -3.91 -12.15
C HIS A 72 -8.01 -4.35 -10.96
N GLU A 73 -8.08 -5.63 -10.70
CA GLU A 73 -8.67 -6.15 -9.49
C GLU A 73 -7.60 -6.27 -8.40
N TYR A 74 -8.00 -6.17 -7.16
CA TYR A 74 -7.12 -6.37 -6.01
C TYR A 74 -7.59 -7.53 -5.15
N SER A 75 -6.64 -8.21 -4.56
CA SER A 75 -6.84 -9.23 -3.53
C SER A 75 -5.86 -8.98 -2.38
N LYS A 76 -6.09 -9.66 -1.26
CA LYS A 76 -5.23 -9.61 -0.09
C LYS A 76 -4.78 -11.01 0.26
N VAL A 77 -3.50 -11.14 0.56
CA VAL A 77 -2.89 -12.38 1.04
C VAL A 77 -2.37 -12.13 2.45
N LEU A 78 -2.71 -13.00 3.38
CA LEU A 78 -2.12 -13.02 4.72
C LEU A 78 -1.09 -14.12 4.77
N VAL A 79 0.16 -13.74 5.05
CA VAL A 79 1.30 -14.65 5.17
C VAL A 79 1.78 -14.65 6.61
N ASP A 80 1.92 -15.81 7.22
CA ASP A 80 2.45 -15.97 8.57
C ASP A 80 3.87 -15.40 8.66
N ALA A 81 4.11 -14.50 9.61
CA ALA A 81 5.40 -13.84 9.77
C ALA A 81 6.49 -14.75 10.36
N GLY A 82 6.13 -15.92 10.86
CA GLY A 82 7.07 -16.90 11.40
C GLY A 82 7.52 -17.92 10.37
N ASN A 83 6.58 -18.65 9.76
CA ASN A 83 6.93 -19.78 8.89
C ASN A 83 6.64 -19.54 7.39
N GLY A 84 5.99 -18.42 7.03
CA GLY A 84 5.65 -18.11 5.65
C GLY A 84 4.41 -18.81 5.09
N ASP A 85 3.64 -19.50 5.92
CA ASP A 85 2.39 -20.13 5.47
C ASP A 85 1.37 -19.08 5.01
N VAL A 86 0.67 -19.38 3.91
CA VAL A 86 -0.45 -18.56 3.46
C VAL A 86 -1.68 -18.91 4.27
N LEU A 87 -2.09 -18.02 5.16
CA LEU A 87 -3.21 -18.22 6.08
C LEU A 87 -4.57 -17.83 5.47
N TYR A 88 -4.57 -16.91 4.49
CA TYR A 88 -5.79 -16.44 3.86
C TYR A 88 -5.50 -15.75 2.53
N VAL A 89 -6.39 -15.95 1.57
CA VAL A 89 -6.44 -15.21 0.30
C VAL A 89 -7.87 -14.70 0.12
N SER A 90 -8.04 -13.40 -0.05
CA SER A 90 -9.35 -12.81 -0.33
C SER A 90 -9.75 -13.00 -1.79
N ASP A 91 -11.05 -12.96 -2.06
CA ASP A 91 -11.55 -12.84 -3.43
C ASP A 91 -11.01 -11.56 -4.08
N ALA A 92 -10.77 -11.64 -5.39
CA ALA A 92 -10.42 -10.48 -6.19
C ALA A 92 -11.62 -9.51 -6.27
N LYS A 93 -11.34 -8.21 -6.15
CA LYS A 93 -12.34 -7.13 -6.18
C LYS A 93 -11.88 -6.01 -7.08
N SER A 94 -12.75 -5.56 -7.98
CA SER A 94 -12.49 -4.37 -8.77
C SER A 94 -12.41 -3.12 -7.89
N PHE A 95 -11.47 -2.22 -8.18
CA PHE A 95 -11.41 -0.90 -7.54
C PHE A 95 -12.70 -0.09 -7.75
N ASP A 96 -13.43 -0.34 -8.84
CA ASP A 96 -14.70 0.33 -9.16
C ASP A 96 -15.91 -0.25 -8.40
N SER A 97 -15.83 -1.47 -7.86
CA SER A 97 -16.95 -2.11 -7.17
C SER A 97 -17.33 -1.38 -5.87
N ASN A 98 -16.42 -0.61 -5.29
CA ASN A 98 -16.72 0.27 -4.15
C ASN A 98 -17.61 1.47 -4.50
N LYS A 99 -17.74 1.82 -5.80
CA LYS A 99 -18.64 2.90 -6.25
C LYS A 99 -20.10 2.46 -6.39
N LYS A 100 -20.36 1.16 -6.64
CA LYS A 100 -21.73 0.65 -6.86
C LYS A 100 -22.53 0.36 -5.60
N LYS A 101 -21.91 0.33 -4.42
CA LYS A 101 -22.64 0.16 -3.11
C LYS A 101 -23.20 1.45 -2.52
N LYS A 102 -23.13 2.59 -3.23
CA LYS A 102 -23.60 3.90 -2.74
C LYS A 102 -25.06 4.27 -3.09
N HIS A 103 -25.94 3.31 -3.32
CA HIS A 103 -27.38 3.58 -3.46
C HIS A 103 -28.18 2.94 -2.33
N SER A 104 -27.79 3.19 -1.09
CA SER A 104 -28.63 2.97 0.08
C SER A 104 -28.14 3.91 1.18
N ASP A 105 -28.91 4.93 1.36
CA ASP A 105 -29.12 5.80 2.53
C ASP A 105 -27.97 5.96 3.56
N ASN A 106 -27.56 7.23 3.79
CA ASN A 106 -26.85 7.71 4.99
C ASN A 106 -25.41 7.21 5.25
N THR A 107 -24.55 7.10 4.26
CA THR A 107 -23.11 6.88 4.53
C THR A 107 -22.30 8.18 4.44
N LYS A 108 -21.72 8.60 5.57
CA LYS A 108 -20.73 9.68 5.66
C LYS A 108 -19.66 9.49 4.58
N GLU A 109 -19.50 10.50 3.73
CA GLU A 109 -18.43 10.56 2.72
C GLU A 109 -17.08 10.21 3.34
N SER A 110 -16.33 9.25 2.74
CA SER A 110 -15.06 8.85 3.32
C SER A 110 -14.05 10.03 3.27
N LYS A 111 -13.16 10.12 4.26
CA LYS A 111 -12.08 11.14 4.27
C LYS A 111 -11.25 11.14 2.98
N HIS A 112 -11.13 9.97 2.35
CA HIS A 112 -10.42 9.80 1.07
C HIS A 112 -11.21 10.43 -0.08
N ASP A 113 -12.51 10.18 -0.20
CA ASP A 113 -13.37 10.75 -1.25
C ASP A 113 -13.38 12.28 -1.18
N LYS A 114 -13.44 12.82 0.05
CA LYS A 114 -13.38 14.27 0.27
C LYS A 114 -12.05 14.86 -0.20
N ARG A 115 -10.91 14.23 0.16
CA ARG A 115 -9.57 14.67 -0.30
C ARG A 115 -9.44 14.66 -1.81
N MET A 116 -9.97 13.62 -2.47
CA MET A 116 -9.93 13.52 -3.93
C MET A 116 -10.81 14.58 -4.59
N LYS A 117 -12.00 14.88 -4.05
CA LYS A 117 -12.83 15.97 -4.53
C LYS A 117 -12.14 17.32 -4.37
N ASP A 118 -11.55 17.59 -3.21
CA ASP A 118 -10.81 18.83 -2.94
C ASP A 118 -9.60 18.96 -3.88
N TYR A 119 -8.90 17.85 -4.19
CA TYR A 119 -7.77 17.84 -5.10
C TYR A 119 -8.15 18.22 -6.54
N TYR A 120 -9.34 17.78 -7.01
CA TYR A 120 -9.80 18.04 -8.39
C TYR A 120 -10.69 19.30 -8.51
N LYS A 121 -10.98 19.99 -7.41
CA LYS A 121 -11.99 21.04 -7.35
C LYS A 121 -11.78 22.18 -8.34
N ASP A 122 -10.53 22.59 -8.53
CA ASP A 122 -10.15 23.73 -9.36
C ASP A 122 -9.57 23.32 -10.73
N MET A 123 -9.77 22.03 -11.13
CA MET A 123 -9.23 21.49 -12.38
C MET A 123 -10.31 21.38 -13.45
N THR A 124 -9.93 21.64 -14.71
CA THR A 124 -10.79 21.36 -15.85
C THR A 124 -10.95 19.84 -16.08
N PRO A 125 -11.99 19.40 -16.80
CA PRO A 125 -12.16 17.98 -17.14
C PRO A 125 -10.92 17.38 -17.84
N GLU A 126 -10.26 18.14 -18.70
CA GLU A 126 -9.04 17.74 -19.41
C GLU A 126 -7.86 17.56 -18.43
N GLN A 127 -7.69 18.51 -17.51
CA GLN A 127 -6.66 18.40 -16.46
C GLN A 127 -6.92 17.20 -15.55
N ILE A 128 -8.16 16.91 -15.21
CA ILE A 128 -8.54 15.73 -14.42
C ILE A 128 -8.21 14.45 -15.20
N ALA A 129 -8.53 14.38 -16.49
CA ALA A 129 -8.22 13.22 -17.32
C ALA A 129 -6.71 12.99 -17.42
N GLU A 130 -5.93 14.03 -17.63
CA GLU A 130 -4.47 13.95 -17.69
C GLU A 130 -3.88 13.50 -16.35
N LYS A 131 -4.36 14.02 -15.21
CA LYS A 131 -3.92 13.59 -13.89
C LYS A 131 -4.24 12.12 -13.62
N LYS A 132 -5.42 11.66 -13.98
CA LYS A 132 -5.79 10.24 -13.86
C LYS A 132 -4.88 9.34 -14.70
N LYS A 133 -4.53 9.76 -15.92
CA LYS A 133 -3.58 9.05 -16.77
C LYS A 133 -2.20 8.97 -16.10
N GLN A 134 -1.67 10.09 -15.61
CA GLN A 134 -0.37 10.16 -14.94
C GLN A 134 -0.32 9.25 -13.70
N PHE A 135 -1.39 9.21 -12.90
CA PHE A 135 -1.48 8.31 -11.75
C PHE A 135 -1.56 6.83 -12.15
N LYS A 136 -2.29 6.52 -13.23
CA LYS A 136 -2.34 5.16 -13.76
C LYS A 136 -0.96 4.69 -14.22
N GLU A 137 -0.25 5.50 -14.99
CA GLU A 137 1.12 5.22 -15.45
C GLU A 137 2.08 5.03 -14.28
N MET A 138 1.94 5.83 -13.20
CA MET A 138 2.72 5.66 -11.99
C MET A 138 2.43 4.32 -11.30
N GLY A 139 1.16 3.91 -11.25
CA GLY A 139 0.75 2.61 -10.71
C GLY A 139 1.35 1.45 -11.51
N GLU A 140 1.38 1.54 -12.85
CA GLU A 140 1.99 0.53 -13.71
C GLU A 140 3.53 0.50 -13.54
N ALA A 141 4.18 1.66 -13.44
CA ALA A 141 5.62 1.73 -13.16
C ALA A 141 5.95 1.07 -11.81
N TRP A 142 5.19 1.36 -10.75
CA TRP A 142 5.33 0.71 -9.46
C TRP A 142 5.10 -0.80 -9.55
N LYS A 143 4.02 -1.25 -10.21
CA LYS A 143 3.69 -2.67 -10.41
C LYS A 143 4.85 -3.42 -11.07
N SER A 144 5.55 -2.79 -12.02
CA SER A 144 6.65 -3.39 -12.78
C SER A 144 7.98 -3.48 -12.02
N LEU A 145 8.12 -2.84 -10.84
CA LEU A 145 9.33 -2.92 -10.03
C LEU A 145 9.55 -4.34 -9.50
N SER A 146 10.82 -4.69 -9.26
CA SER A 146 11.17 -5.93 -8.56
C SER A 146 10.63 -5.94 -7.13
N ILE A 147 10.37 -7.14 -6.58
CA ILE A 147 9.93 -7.27 -5.18
C ILE A 147 10.94 -6.64 -4.21
N PRO A 148 12.27 -6.87 -4.33
CA PRO A 148 13.25 -6.21 -3.46
C PRO A 148 13.20 -4.68 -3.53
N ASP A 149 12.98 -4.09 -4.71
CA ASP A 149 12.87 -2.64 -4.87
C ASP A 149 11.61 -2.09 -4.19
N LYS A 150 10.46 -2.73 -4.42
CA LYS A 150 9.21 -2.40 -3.73
C LYS A 150 9.36 -2.50 -2.21
N ALA A 151 9.94 -3.59 -1.72
CA ALA A 151 10.14 -3.81 -0.28
C ALA A 151 11.03 -2.72 0.35
N ALA A 152 12.15 -2.37 -0.29
CA ALA A 152 13.03 -1.31 0.18
C ALA A 152 12.31 0.03 0.28
N MET A 153 11.53 0.40 -0.73
CA MET A 153 10.75 1.64 -0.74
C MET A 153 9.64 1.62 0.32
N ILE A 154 8.94 0.50 0.51
CA ILE A 154 7.91 0.34 1.55
C ILE A 154 8.53 0.55 2.94
N VAL A 155 9.65 -0.08 3.23
CA VAL A 155 10.38 0.08 4.51
C VAL A 155 10.80 1.53 4.71
N HIS A 156 11.36 2.17 3.67
CA HIS A 156 11.75 3.57 3.73
C HIS A 156 10.56 4.49 4.05
N PHE A 157 9.41 4.31 3.39
CA PHE A 157 8.21 5.11 3.68
C PHE A 157 7.66 4.86 5.08
N MET A 158 7.74 3.63 5.60
CA MET A 158 7.36 3.34 7.00
C MET A 158 8.28 4.07 7.98
N GLN A 159 9.60 4.08 7.73
CA GLN A 159 10.56 4.81 8.57
C GLN A 159 10.32 6.32 8.52
N MET A 160 10.07 6.88 7.34
CA MET A 160 9.72 8.30 7.21
C MET A 160 8.45 8.63 7.99
N LYS A 161 7.44 7.77 7.99
CA LYS A 161 6.21 7.97 8.76
C LYS A 161 6.47 7.99 10.27
N LEU A 162 7.34 7.12 10.77
CA LEU A 162 7.74 7.13 12.19
C LEU A 162 8.49 8.41 12.55
N GLN A 163 9.40 8.87 11.70
CA GLN A 163 10.11 10.13 11.90
C GLN A 163 9.18 11.35 11.86
N TRP A 164 8.16 11.31 11.01
CA TRP A 164 7.16 12.36 10.89
C TRP A 164 6.52 12.75 12.20
N ASP A 165 6.21 11.79 13.05
CA ASP A 165 5.56 12.02 14.34
C ASP A 165 6.47 12.74 15.35
N THR A 166 7.80 12.73 15.12
CA THR A 166 8.81 13.40 15.96
C THR A 166 9.25 14.77 15.42
N MET A 167 8.82 15.14 14.22
CA MET A 167 9.19 16.40 13.56
C MET A 167 8.41 17.60 14.12
N SER A 168 9.06 18.79 14.10
CA SER A 168 8.36 20.06 14.30
C SER A 168 7.42 20.38 13.14
N GLU A 169 6.44 21.27 13.37
CA GLU A 169 5.50 21.67 12.30
C GLU A 169 6.23 22.33 11.11
N GLU A 170 7.29 23.10 11.37
CA GLU A 170 8.12 23.72 10.33
C GLU A 170 8.81 22.65 9.46
N GLN A 171 9.44 21.65 10.08
CA GLN A 171 10.06 20.52 9.37
C GLN A 171 9.04 19.72 8.56
N LYS A 172 7.83 19.52 9.08
CA LYS A 172 6.74 18.84 8.37
C LYS A 172 6.31 19.61 7.13
N GLU A 173 6.18 20.93 7.21
CA GLU A 173 5.79 21.74 6.05
C GLU A 173 6.89 21.80 4.98
N GLU A 174 8.15 21.89 5.37
CA GLU A 174 9.29 21.81 4.46
C GLU A 174 9.30 20.46 3.73
N GLN A 175 9.17 19.34 4.46
CA GLN A 175 9.15 18.00 3.87
C GLN A 175 7.94 17.77 2.97
N LYS A 176 6.76 18.28 3.32
CA LYS A 176 5.58 18.25 2.44
C LYS A 176 5.83 18.97 1.13
N THR A 177 6.45 20.14 1.20
CA THR A 177 6.74 20.97 0.02
C THR A 177 7.74 20.24 -0.89
N GLU A 178 8.82 19.72 -0.33
CA GLU A 178 9.83 18.96 -1.06
C GLU A 178 9.23 17.69 -1.72
N MET A 179 8.45 16.91 -0.98
CA MET A 179 7.78 15.74 -1.51
C MET A 179 6.80 16.11 -2.63
N LYS A 180 6.03 17.20 -2.47
CA LYS A 180 5.08 17.65 -3.49
C LYS A 180 5.78 18.01 -4.81
N GLU A 181 6.91 18.71 -4.75
CA GLU A 181 7.67 19.06 -5.94
C GLU A 181 8.31 17.84 -6.60
N LYS A 182 8.88 16.90 -5.83
CA LYS A 182 9.40 15.63 -6.35
C LYS A 182 8.32 14.81 -7.04
N TRP A 183 7.14 14.68 -6.42
CA TRP A 183 6.01 13.97 -7.01
C TRP A 183 5.49 14.63 -8.28
N LYS A 184 5.39 15.96 -8.28
CA LYS A 184 4.96 16.72 -9.46
C LYS A 184 5.91 16.48 -10.64
N GLY A 185 7.23 16.54 -10.39
CA GLY A 185 8.25 16.23 -11.40
C GLY A 185 8.12 14.80 -11.93
N LEU A 186 7.98 13.82 -11.03
CA LEU A 186 7.87 12.41 -11.40
C LEU A 186 6.61 12.10 -12.23
N LEU A 187 5.47 12.72 -11.90
CA LEU A 187 4.21 12.50 -12.61
C LEU A 187 4.24 12.97 -14.06
N THR A 188 5.07 13.95 -14.42
CA THR A 188 5.18 14.48 -15.78
C THR A 188 6.12 13.71 -16.70
N LEU A 189 6.89 12.76 -16.16
CA LEU A 189 7.80 11.91 -16.94
C LEU A 189 7.03 10.90 -17.81
N SER A 190 7.71 10.37 -18.83
CA SER A 190 7.21 9.22 -19.58
C SER A 190 7.09 7.97 -18.71
N PRO A 191 6.30 6.95 -19.10
CA PRO A 191 6.19 5.71 -18.34
C PRO A 191 7.55 5.02 -18.06
N GLU A 192 8.43 5.00 -19.04
CA GLU A 192 9.77 4.42 -18.93
C GLU A 192 10.65 5.20 -17.94
N GLU A 193 10.62 6.54 -18.04
CA GLU A 193 11.37 7.40 -17.12
C GLU A 193 10.83 7.30 -15.68
N LYS A 194 9.50 7.18 -15.50
CA LYS A 194 8.89 6.94 -14.18
C LYS A 194 9.45 5.66 -13.56
N LYS A 195 9.47 4.57 -14.32
CA LYS A 195 10.02 3.29 -13.86
C LYS A 195 11.49 3.43 -13.47
N GLN A 196 12.32 3.99 -14.35
CA GLN A 196 13.74 4.19 -14.11
C GLN A 196 13.98 5.02 -12.83
N LYS A 197 13.24 6.11 -12.64
CA LYS A 197 13.36 6.95 -11.43
C LYS A 197 12.97 6.22 -10.15
N LEU A 198 11.95 5.39 -10.19
CA LEU A 198 11.57 4.55 -9.06
C LEU A 198 12.65 3.50 -8.76
N GLU A 199 13.23 2.87 -9.77
CA GLU A 199 14.35 1.91 -9.61
C GLU A 199 15.58 2.60 -9.02
N GLU A 200 15.97 3.77 -9.56
CA GLU A 200 17.08 4.58 -9.01
C GLU A 200 16.82 4.93 -7.53
N PHE A 201 15.62 5.36 -7.19
CA PHE A 201 15.27 5.68 -5.81
C PHE A 201 15.34 4.44 -4.91
N ALA A 202 14.81 3.31 -5.35
CA ALA A 202 14.88 2.06 -4.60
C ALA A 202 16.33 1.66 -4.27
N GLN A 203 17.29 1.88 -5.19
CA GLN A 203 18.70 1.61 -4.94
C GLN A 203 19.32 2.55 -3.88
N THR A 204 18.81 3.78 -3.75
CA THR A 204 19.32 4.73 -2.75
C THR A 204 18.83 4.43 -1.34
N VAL A 205 17.75 3.66 -1.18
CA VAL A 205 17.10 3.36 0.11
C VAL A 205 17.30 1.91 0.59
N LYS A 206 17.98 1.09 -0.19
CA LYS A 206 18.44 -0.25 0.22
C LYS A 206 19.60 -0.15 1.20
#